data_aab04ec950eba593e4a77370e698ce9d
#
_entry.id   aab04ec950eba593e4a77370e698ce9d
#
_cell.length_a   1.000
_cell.length_b   1.000
_cell.length_c   1.000
_cell.angle_alpha   90.00
_cell.angle_beta   90.00
_cell.angle_gamma   90.00
#
_symmetry.space_group_name_H-M   'P 1'
#
loop_
_entity.id
_entity.type
_entity.pdbx_description
1 polymer ?
#
loop_
_entity_poly.entity_id
_entity_poly.type
_entity_poly.pdbx_seq_one_letter_code
_entity_poly.pdbx_strand_id
1 'polypeptide(L)'
;MLALTSSQWDITDPAAAERIIRHGDVVINCAAYTDVDGAESNEAVAYAVNATGPQHLARACARVGARLIHVSTDYVFDGDFGGAEPRPYEPTDETAPQGVYARSKLAGEQAVLAAFPEAAVVRTAWVYTGGTGKDFVAVMRRLAAGHGRVDVVDDQTGSPTYVADLAEALLALADAGVRGRVLHAANEGVVSRFGQARAVFEECGADPQRVRPVSSAQFPRPAPRSSYSALSSRQWALAGLTPLRHWRSALATALAAPANSTSIDRRLPSTRD
;
A
#
# COMPACT_ATOMS: atom_id res chain seq x y z
N MET A 1 2.94 15.77 -14.06
CA MET A 1 2.09 14.78 -13.37
C MET A 1 0.88 15.49 -12.81
N LEU A 2 -0.33 14.95 -13.02
CA LEU A 2 -1.58 15.46 -12.47
C LEU A 2 -2.00 14.55 -11.29
N ALA A 3 -2.12 15.11 -10.09
CA ALA A 3 -2.62 14.39 -8.91
C ALA A 3 -4.06 14.83 -8.64
N LEU A 4 -4.97 13.86 -8.58
CA LEU A 4 -6.41 14.08 -8.37
C LEU A 4 -6.86 13.43 -7.06
N THR A 5 -7.70 14.13 -6.32
CA THR A 5 -8.33 13.63 -5.10
C THR A 5 -9.71 13.04 -5.39
N SER A 6 -10.29 12.31 -4.45
CA SER A 6 -11.65 11.75 -4.58
C SER A 6 -12.73 12.81 -4.81
N SER A 7 -12.53 14.05 -4.33
CA SER A 7 -13.45 15.16 -4.61
C SER A 7 -13.35 15.71 -6.04
N GLN A 8 -12.23 15.46 -6.73
CA GLN A 8 -11.98 15.89 -8.10
C GLN A 8 -12.26 14.78 -9.11
N TRP A 9 -12.11 13.54 -8.67
CA TRP A 9 -12.34 12.34 -9.46
C TRP A 9 -12.85 11.19 -8.60
N ASP A 10 -14.15 10.98 -8.64
CA ASP A 10 -14.74 9.78 -8.07
C ASP A 10 -14.56 8.62 -9.05
N ILE A 11 -13.71 7.65 -8.68
CA ILE A 11 -13.44 6.48 -9.54
C ILE A 11 -14.64 5.54 -9.64
N THR A 12 -15.63 5.65 -8.76
CA THR A 12 -16.87 4.84 -8.81
C THR A 12 -17.85 5.33 -9.88
N ASP A 13 -17.69 6.59 -10.38
CA ASP A 13 -18.41 7.10 -11.56
C ASP A 13 -17.72 6.64 -12.86
N PRO A 14 -18.32 5.72 -13.63
CA PRO A 14 -17.71 5.24 -14.87
C PRO A 14 -17.46 6.35 -15.90
N ALA A 15 -18.31 7.38 -15.92
CA ALA A 15 -18.17 8.49 -16.85
C ALA A 15 -16.98 9.41 -16.47
N ALA A 16 -16.58 9.44 -15.21
CA ALA A 16 -15.44 10.26 -14.77
C ALA A 16 -14.12 9.80 -15.41
N ALA A 17 -13.89 8.48 -15.47
CA ALA A 17 -12.70 7.92 -16.11
C ALA A 17 -12.62 8.31 -17.61
N GLU A 18 -13.75 8.26 -18.32
CA GLU A 18 -13.83 8.60 -19.73
C GLU A 18 -13.57 10.09 -20.03
N ARG A 19 -13.97 10.96 -19.10
CA ARG A 19 -13.75 12.41 -19.22
C ARG A 19 -12.29 12.82 -19.03
N ILE A 20 -11.51 12.05 -18.25
CA ILE A 20 -10.19 12.46 -17.80
C ILE A 20 -9.07 11.76 -18.57
N ILE A 21 -9.16 10.44 -18.76
CA ILE A 21 -8.07 9.64 -19.33
C ILE A 21 -7.95 9.87 -20.84
N ARG A 22 -6.72 10.07 -21.33
CA ARG A 22 -6.40 10.33 -22.74
C ARG A 22 -5.42 9.29 -23.28
N HIS A 23 -5.34 9.20 -24.59
CA HIS A 23 -4.33 8.37 -25.25
C HIS A 23 -2.92 8.75 -24.80
N GLY A 24 -2.12 7.74 -24.49
CA GLY A 24 -0.73 7.90 -24.04
C GLY A 24 -0.55 8.21 -22.56
N ASP A 25 -1.64 8.45 -21.80
CA ASP A 25 -1.54 8.64 -20.36
C ASP A 25 -1.01 7.39 -19.64
N VAL A 26 -0.38 7.62 -18.49
CA VAL A 26 -0.10 6.58 -17.49
C VAL A 26 -0.91 6.89 -16.24
N VAL A 27 -1.91 6.08 -15.98
CA VAL A 27 -2.77 6.20 -14.80
C VAL A 27 -2.18 5.36 -13.68
N ILE A 28 -1.84 6.00 -12.55
CA ILE A 28 -1.46 5.30 -11.31
C ILE A 28 -2.63 5.40 -10.35
N ASN A 29 -3.35 4.29 -10.16
CA ASN A 29 -4.51 4.25 -9.27
C ASN A 29 -4.08 3.90 -7.84
N CYS A 30 -4.03 4.93 -6.98
CA CYS A 30 -3.82 4.79 -5.54
C CYS A 30 -5.14 4.93 -4.74
N ALA A 31 -6.29 5.18 -5.42
CA ALA A 31 -7.57 5.30 -4.74
C ALA A 31 -8.01 3.96 -4.16
N ALA A 32 -8.39 3.96 -2.88
CA ALA A 32 -8.88 2.78 -2.19
C ALA A 32 -9.71 3.16 -0.96
N TYR A 33 -10.66 2.30 -0.60
CA TYR A 33 -11.24 2.25 0.73
C TYR A 33 -10.25 1.52 1.63
N THR A 34 -9.61 2.22 2.57
CA THR A 34 -8.47 1.70 3.36
C THR A 34 -8.78 1.46 4.84
N ASP A 35 -9.99 1.75 5.29
CA ASP A 35 -10.43 1.40 6.64
C ASP A 35 -10.75 -0.09 6.69
N VAL A 36 -9.75 -0.88 7.09
CA VAL A 36 -9.80 -2.35 7.09
C VAL A 36 -10.89 -2.87 8.02
N ASP A 37 -11.01 -2.28 9.22
CA ASP A 37 -12.03 -2.68 10.20
C ASP A 37 -13.42 -2.15 9.82
N GLY A 38 -13.49 -0.92 9.32
CA GLY A 38 -14.73 -0.33 8.84
C GLY A 38 -15.30 -1.02 7.61
N ALA A 39 -14.49 -1.71 6.82
CA ALA A 39 -14.94 -2.47 5.66
C ALA A 39 -15.91 -3.60 6.05
N GLU A 40 -15.72 -4.23 7.21
CA GLU A 40 -16.59 -5.33 7.69
C GLU A 40 -18.06 -4.90 7.84
N SER A 41 -18.31 -3.60 8.08
CA SER A 41 -19.66 -3.03 8.16
C SER A 41 -20.04 -2.18 6.95
N ASN A 42 -19.14 -1.99 5.98
CA ASN A 42 -19.35 -1.16 4.79
C ASN A 42 -18.94 -1.88 3.50
N GLU A 43 -19.28 -3.15 3.39
CA GLU A 43 -18.86 -4.04 2.30
C GLU A 43 -19.18 -3.46 0.91
N ALA A 44 -20.40 -2.97 0.70
CA ALA A 44 -20.81 -2.40 -0.59
C ALA A 44 -19.92 -1.22 -1.03
N VAL A 45 -19.57 -0.34 -0.08
CA VAL A 45 -18.68 0.80 -0.36
C VAL A 45 -17.25 0.33 -0.63
N ALA A 46 -16.76 -0.65 0.15
CA ALA A 46 -15.44 -1.22 -0.04
C ALA A 46 -15.30 -1.83 -1.45
N TYR A 47 -16.27 -2.62 -1.91
CA TYR A 47 -16.27 -3.20 -3.26
C TYR A 47 -16.45 -2.15 -4.37
N ALA A 48 -17.31 -1.14 -4.17
CA ALA A 48 -17.48 -0.07 -5.15
C ALA A 48 -16.15 0.65 -5.41
N VAL A 49 -15.41 1.01 -4.35
CA VAL A 49 -14.14 1.74 -4.44
C VAL A 49 -12.98 0.83 -4.83
N ASN A 50 -12.89 -0.39 -4.24
CA ASN A 50 -11.72 -1.26 -4.41
C ASN A 50 -11.80 -2.20 -5.62
N ALA A 51 -12.99 -2.47 -6.14
CA ALA A 51 -13.17 -3.38 -7.28
C ALA A 51 -13.83 -2.69 -8.49
N THR A 52 -15.04 -2.13 -8.34
CA THR A 52 -15.78 -1.55 -9.46
C THR A 52 -15.08 -0.30 -10.01
N GLY A 53 -14.61 0.60 -9.14
CA GLY A 53 -13.87 1.79 -9.56
C GLY A 53 -12.62 1.47 -10.38
N PRO A 54 -11.69 0.61 -9.90
CA PRO A 54 -10.54 0.17 -10.69
C PRO A 54 -10.91 -0.50 -12.02
N GLN A 55 -12.02 -1.25 -12.09
CA GLN A 55 -12.52 -1.80 -13.36
C GLN A 55 -12.90 -0.71 -14.36
N HIS A 56 -13.55 0.38 -13.89
CA HIS A 56 -13.87 1.52 -14.75
C HIS A 56 -12.60 2.16 -15.32
N LEU A 57 -11.56 2.36 -14.48
CA LEU A 57 -10.27 2.87 -14.93
C LEU A 57 -9.63 1.95 -15.96
N ALA A 58 -9.63 0.63 -15.72
CA ALA A 58 -9.05 -0.35 -16.63
C ALA A 58 -9.73 -0.34 -17.99
N ARG A 59 -11.06 -0.32 -18.03
CA ARG A 59 -11.84 -0.22 -19.29
C ARG A 59 -11.56 1.08 -20.05
N ALA A 60 -11.50 2.21 -19.34
CA ALA A 60 -11.20 3.49 -19.93
C ALA A 60 -9.78 3.54 -20.53
N CYS A 61 -8.77 3.05 -19.77
CA CYS A 61 -7.39 2.95 -20.26
C CYS A 61 -7.28 2.06 -21.50
N ALA A 62 -7.88 0.87 -21.46
CA ALA A 62 -7.87 -0.06 -22.59
C ALA A 62 -8.47 0.57 -23.87
N ARG A 63 -9.59 1.30 -23.71
CA ARG A 63 -10.28 1.92 -24.84
C ARG A 63 -9.46 3.02 -25.53
N VAL A 64 -8.70 3.81 -24.77
CA VAL A 64 -7.97 4.97 -25.35
C VAL A 64 -6.47 4.67 -25.57
N GLY A 65 -5.98 3.45 -25.23
CA GLY A 65 -4.57 3.12 -25.35
C GLY A 65 -3.70 3.82 -24.27
N ALA A 66 -4.27 4.11 -23.11
CA ALA A 66 -3.53 4.55 -21.93
C ALA A 66 -2.96 3.34 -21.17
N ARG A 67 -2.00 3.57 -20.28
CA ARG A 67 -1.46 2.53 -19.37
C ARG A 67 -2.10 2.63 -17.99
N LEU A 68 -2.21 1.51 -17.28
CA LEU A 68 -2.73 1.47 -15.91
C LEU A 68 -1.76 0.74 -14.98
N ILE A 69 -1.43 1.37 -13.86
CA ILE A 69 -0.78 0.78 -12.70
C ILE A 69 -1.78 0.84 -11.56
N HIS A 70 -2.22 -0.33 -11.06
CA HIS A 70 -3.18 -0.44 -9.96
C HIS A 70 -2.48 -0.87 -8.67
N VAL A 71 -2.54 -0.04 -7.64
CA VAL A 71 -1.95 -0.34 -6.33
C VAL A 71 -2.88 -1.26 -5.55
N SER A 72 -2.35 -2.40 -5.10
CA SER A 72 -3.01 -3.41 -4.29
C SER A 72 -2.28 -3.60 -2.95
N THR A 73 -2.51 -4.72 -2.26
CA THR A 73 -2.14 -4.92 -0.86
C THR A 73 -1.60 -6.32 -0.58
N ASP A 74 -0.79 -6.45 0.46
CA ASP A 74 -0.36 -7.69 1.07
C ASP A 74 -1.50 -8.48 1.75
N TYR A 75 -2.62 -7.83 2.06
CA TYR A 75 -3.81 -8.48 2.66
C TYR A 75 -4.47 -9.54 1.76
N VAL A 76 -4.05 -9.66 0.50
CA VAL A 76 -4.50 -10.77 -0.37
C VAL A 76 -3.97 -12.13 0.09
N PHE A 77 -3.01 -12.16 1.02
CA PHE A 77 -2.42 -13.35 1.61
C PHE A 77 -2.88 -13.56 3.05
N ASP A 78 -3.11 -14.81 3.46
CA ASP A 78 -3.61 -15.16 4.79
C ASP A 78 -2.50 -15.38 5.83
N GLY A 79 -1.26 -15.65 5.40
CA GLY A 79 -0.12 -15.96 6.29
C GLY A 79 -0.05 -17.43 6.68
N ASP A 80 -0.86 -18.29 6.07
CA ASP A 80 -0.80 -19.74 6.28
C ASP A 80 0.14 -20.39 5.27
N PHE A 81 1.15 -21.08 5.76
CA PHE A 81 2.14 -21.83 4.97
C PHE A 81 1.95 -23.35 5.10
N GLY A 82 0.80 -23.79 5.60
CA GLY A 82 0.51 -25.23 5.74
C GLY A 82 1.51 -25.97 6.64
N GLY A 83 2.09 -25.30 7.63
CA GLY A 83 3.12 -25.83 8.52
C GLY A 83 4.55 -25.72 7.98
N ALA A 84 4.75 -25.18 6.77
CA ALA A 84 6.09 -24.84 6.29
C ALA A 84 6.62 -23.55 6.93
N GLU A 85 7.93 -23.33 6.88
CA GLU A 85 8.53 -22.10 7.41
C GLU A 85 8.11 -20.90 6.57
N PRO A 86 7.64 -19.80 7.22
CA PRO A 86 7.21 -18.62 6.50
C PRO A 86 8.34 -17.97 5.69
N ARG A 87 8.02 -17.55 4.48
CA ARG A 87 8.91 -16.80 3.58
C ARG A 87 8.17 -15.61 2.96
N PRO A 88 8.87 -14.58 2.46
CA PRO A 88 8.21 -13.52 1.70
C PRO A 88 7.41 -14.08 0.53
N TYR A 89 6.15 -13.64 0.40
CA TYR A 89 5.26 -14.05 -0.68
C TYR A 89 5.77 -13.56 -2.04
N GLU A 90 5.72 -14.45 -3.02
CA GLU A 90 5.89 -14.11 -4.44
C GLU A 90 4.54 -13.69 -5.06
N PRO A 91 4.54 -12.86 -6.13
CA PRO A 91 3.30 -12.49 -6.81
C PRO A 91 2.46 -13.66 -7.33
N THR A 92 3.12 -14.80 -7.56
CA THR A 92 2.49 -16.03 -8.07
C THR A 92 1.98 -16.97 -6.98
N ASP A 93 2.22 -16.67 -5.71
CA ASP A 93 1.69 -17.47 -4.61
C ASP A 93 0.17 -17.36 -4.56
N GLU A 94 -0.47 -18.40 -4.09
CA GLU A 94 -1.92 -18.47 -3.95
C GLU A 94 -2.42 -17.36 -3.02
N THR A 95 -3.50 -16.70 -3.43
CA THR A 95 -4.14 -15.67 -2.64
C THR A 95 -5.30 -16.24 -1.85
N ALA A 96 -5.39 -15.90 -0.56
CA ALA A 96 -6.44 -16.35 0.37
C ALA A 96 -6.91 -15.18 1.26
N PRO A 97 -7.55 -14.15 0.68
CA PRO A 97 -7.88 -12.92 1.40
C PRO A 97 -8.90 -13.17 2.51
N GLN A 98 -8.57 -12.69 3.72
CA GLN A 98 -9.45 -12.73 4.87
C GLN A 98 -10.05 -11.34 5.14
N GLY A 99 -11.35 -11.30 5.48
CA GLY A 99 -12.06 -10.03 5.69
C GLY A 99 -12.46 -9.30 4.39
N VAL A 100 -13.37 -8.34 4.53
CA VAL A 100 -14.01 -7.62 3.42
C VAL A 100 -12.99 -6.77 2.65
N TYR A 101 -12.15 -6.02 3.36
CA TYR A 101 -11.11 -5.20 2.71
C TYR A 101 -10.23 -6.03 1.77
N ALA A 102 -9.69 -7.13 2.28
CA ALA A 102 -8.80 -8.02 1.54
C ALA A 102 -9.49 -8.60 0.29
N ARG A 103 -10.72 -9.13 0.46
CA ARG A 103 -11.53 -9.66 -0.65
C ARG A 103 -11.86 -8.60 -1.69
N SER A 104 -12.24 -7.38 -1.26
CA SER A 104 -12.55 -6.28 -2.18
C SER A 104 -11.31 -5.84 -2.99
N LYS A 105 -10.12 -5.82 -2.38
CA LYS A 105 -8.86 -5.50 -3.07
C LYS A 105 -8.49 -6.58 -4.09
N LEU A 106 -8.59 -7.86 -3.74
CA LEU A 106 -8.34 -8.95 -4.68
C LEU A 106 -9.34 -8.95 -5.84
N ALA A 107 -10.63 -8.70 -5.55
CA ALA A 107 -11.64 -8.54 -6.59
C ALA A 107 -11.29 -7.39 -7.56
N GLY A 108 -10.68 -6.32 -7.05
CA GLY A 108 -10.15 -5.22 -7.87
C GLY A 108 -9.01 -5.64 -8.79
N GLU A 109 -8.02 -6.39 -8.28
CA GLU A 109 -6.95 -6.95 -9.11
C GLU A 109 -7.52 -7.78 -10.27
N GLN A 110 -8.44 -8.69 -9.95
CA GLN A 110 -9.09 -9.57 -10.93
C GLN A 110 -9.91 -8.79 -11.96
N ALA A 111 -10.69 -7.81 -11.51
CA ALA A 111 -11.51 -6.97 -12.38
C ALA A 111 -10.66 -6.08 -13.32
N VAL A 112 -9.54 -5.55 -12.83
CA VAL A 112 -8.57 -4.77 -13.63
C VAL A 112 -7.95 -5.66 -14.70
N LEU A 113 -7.40 -6.82 -14.33
CA LEU A 113 -6.71 -7.71 -15.27
C LEU A 113 -7.67 -8.34 -16.28
N ALA A 114 -8.92 -8.63 -15.88
CA ALA A 114 -9.96 -9.10 -16.81
C ALA A 114 -10.37 -8.02 -17.82
N ALA A 115 -10.44 -6.75 -17.40
CA ALA A 115 -10.84 -5.64 -18.27
C ALA A 115 -9.67 -5.11 -19.12
N PHE A 116 -8.45 -5.18 -18.61
CA PHE A 116 -7.23 -4.71 -19.28
C PHE A 116 -6.02 -5.59 -18.90
N PRO A 117 -5.80 -6.72 -19.63
CA PRO A 117 -4.71 -7.67 -19.33
C PRO A 117 -3.30 -7.06 -19.34
N GLU A 118 -3.11 -5.93 -20.03
CA GLU A 118 -1.83 -5.21 -20.04
C GLU A 118 -1.62 -4.30 -18.82
N ALA A 119 -2.59 -4.15 -17.93
CA ALA A 119 -2.41 -3.39 -16.70
C ALA A 119 -1.34 -4.02 -15.81
N ALA A 120 -0.59 -3.20 -15.09
CA ALA A 120 0.26 -3.64 -14.01
C ALA A 120 -0.48 -3.55 -12.67
N VAL A 121 -0.43 -4.60 -11.87
CA VAL A 121 -0.92 -4.61 -10.49
C VAL A 121 0.29 -4.61 -9.56
N VAL A 122 0.30 -3.68 -8.60
CA VAL A 122 1.41 -3.55 -7.64
C VAL A 122 0.89 -3.75 -6.22
N ARG A 123 1.21 -4.89 -5.61
CA ARG A 123 0.93 -5.13 -4.19
C ARG A 123 2.00 -4.46 -3.35
N THR A 124 1.58 -3.76 -2.31
CA THR A 124 2.44 -3.13 -1.31
C THR A 124 1.97 -3.48 0.09
N ALA A 125 2.75 -3.15 1.11
CA ALA A 125 2.47 -3.53 2.48
C ALA A 125 2.80 -2.40 3.46
N TRP A 126 2.01 -2.26 4.52
CA TRP A 126 2.30 -1.45 5.70
C TRP A 126 2.82 -0.03 5.39
N VAL A 127 2.17 0.65 4.45
CA VAL A 127 2.59 1.97 3.97
C VAL A 127 2.53 3.01 5.09
N TYR A 128 3.58 3.80 5.23
CA TYR A 128 3.68 4.85 6.24
C TYR A 128 4.35 6.11 5.67
N THR A 129 4.04 7.27 6.29
CA THR A 129 4.55 8.57 5.88
C THR A 129 5.77 9.02 6.70
N GLY A 130 5.95 8.50 7.91
CA GLY A 130 6.95 8.97 8.87
C GLY A 130 6.64 10.34 9.52
N GLY A 131 5.59 11.01 9.05
CA GLY A 131 5.21 12.35 9.49
C GLY A 131 4.13 12.39 10.59
N THR A 132 3.11 13.22 10.39
CA THR A 132 2.03 13.50 11.34
C THR A 132 0.72 12.75 11.02
N GLY A 133 0.76 11.75 10.15
CA GLY A 133 -0.40 10.98 9.71
C GLY A 133 -1.05 10.13 10.81
N LYS A 134 -1.94 9.23 10.37
CA LYS A 134 -2.61 8.23 11.22
C LYS A 134 -2.01 6.83 11.05
N ASP A 135 -0.96 6.70 10.23
CA ASP A 135 -0.27 5.44 10.02
C ASP A 135 0.45 4.96 11.29
N PHE A 136 0.84 3.68 11.29
CA PHE A 136 1.44 3.05 12.46
C PHE A 136 2.71 3.76 12.94
N VAL A 137 3.59 4.18 12.02
CA VAL A 137 4.84 4.88 12.36
C VAL A 137 4.55 6.24 13.00
N ALA A 138 3.61 7.00 12.44
CA ALA A 138 3.17 8.28 12.99
C ALA A 138 2.57 8.13 14.40
N VAL A 139 1.81 7.05 14.65
CA VAL A 139 1.28 6.75 15.99
C VAL A 139 2.43 6.43 16.96
N MET A 140 3.37 5.55 16.57
CA MET A 140 4.50 5.18 17.41
C MET A 140 5.41 6.39 17.70
N ARG A 141 5.64 7.26 16.72
CA ARG A 141 6.38 8.52 16.90
C ARG A 141 5.75 9.42 17.96
N ARG A 142 4.43 9.57 17.96
CA ARG A 142 3.72 10.33 19.01
C ARG A 142 3.86 9.70 20.38
N LEU A 143 3.77 8.38 20.47
CA LEU A 143 3.92 7.63 21.71
C LEU A 143 5.36 7.65 22.22
N ALA A 144 6.35 7.69 21.35
CA ALA A 144 7.76 7.81 21.69
C ALA A 144 8.05 9.14 22.40
N ALA A 145 7.39 10.24 22.00
CA ALA A 145 7.53 11.55 22.65
C ALA A 145 6.94 11.62 24.07
N GLY A 146 6.10 10.67 24.47
CA GLY A 146 5.56 10.54 25.83
C GLY A 146 6.46 9.73 26.75
N HIS A 147 5.92 9.27 27.87
CA HIS A 147 6.67 8.51 28.89
C HIS A 147 6.08 7.13 29.21
N GLY A 148 4.89 6.82 28.69
CA GLY A 148 4.18 5.56 28.96
C GLY A 148 4.80 4.34 28.28
N ARG A 149 4.45 3.16 28.78
CA ARG A 149 4.69 1.89 28.11
C ARG A 149 3.67 1.71 26.98
N VAL A 150 4.06 0.98 25.93
CA VAL A 150 3.23 0.73 24.77
C VAL A 150 3.24 -0.77 24.45
N ASP A 151 2.06 -1.38 24.45
CA ASP A 151 1.89 -2.78 24.09
C ASP A 151 1.67 -2.88 22.58
N VAL A 152 2.48 -3.70 21.91
CA VAL A 152 2.44 -3.88 20.45
C VAL A 152 2.50 -5.36 20.12
N VAL A 153 1.65 -5.78 19.18
CA VAL A 153 1.57 -7.17 18.74
C VAL A 153 2.89 -7.62 18.09
N ASP A 154 3.38 -8.81 18.46
CA ASP A 154 4.62 -9.41 17.96
C ASP A 154 4.39 -10.63 17.06
N ASP A 155 3.15 -11.07 16.97
CA ASP A 155 2.69 -12.18 16.14
C ASP A 155 2.12 -11.74 14.76
N GLN A 156 2.47 -10.53 14.30
CA GLN A 156 2.19 -10.03 12.96
C GLN A 156 3.49 -9.54 12.33
N THR A 157 3.89 -10.18 11.25
CA THR A 157 5.16 -9.96 10.55
C THR A 157 4.91 -9.56 9.10
N GLY A 158 5.64 -8.54 8.60
CA GLY A 158 5.43 -8.02 7.25
C GLY A 158 6.57 -7.12 6.78
N SER A 159 6.30 -6.38 5.70
CA SER A 159 7.25 -5.47 5.04
C SER A 159 6.78 -4.02 5.15
N PRO A 160 7.26 -3.22 6.14
CA PRO A 160 6.94 -1.80 6.21
C PRO A 160 7.43 -1.05 4.98
N THR A 161 6.60 -0.17 4.41
CA THR A 161 6.93 0.54 3.18
C THR A 161 6.80 2.05 3.36
N TYR A 162 7.90 2.78 3.16
CA TYR A 162 7.91 4.24 3.18
C TYR A 162 7.26 4.78 1.91
N VAL A 163 6.28 5.67 2.07
CA VAL A 163 5.46 6.18 0.97
C VAL A 163 6.27 6.87 -0.13
N ALA A 164 7.38 7.55 0.21
CA ALA A 164 8.22 8.20 -0.79
C ALA A 164 8.95 7.16 -1.66
N ASP A 165 9.49 6.10 -1.05
CA ASP A 165 10.14 5.01 -1.79
C ASP A 165 9.13 4.29 -2.70
N LEU A 166 7.90 4.08 -2.22
CA LEU A 166 6.82 3.51 -3.05
C LEU A 166 6.46 4.41 -4.22
N ALA A 167 6.36 5.72 -4.00
CA ALA A 167 6.04 6.68 -5.06
C ALA A 167 7.12 6.69 -6.15
N GLU A 168 8.40 6.71 -5.77
CA GLU A 168 9.53 6.60 -6.70
C GLU A 168 9.48 5.29 -7.48
N ALA A 169 9.20 4.17 -6.81
CA ALA A 169 9.08 2.87 -7.45
C ALA A 169 7.92 2.82 -8.47
N LEU A 170 6.76 3.39 -8.16
CA LEU A 170 5.62 3.46 -9.08
C LEU A 170 5.92 4.32 -10.31
N LEU A 171 6.67 5.42 -10.14
CA LEU A 171 7.11 6.26 -11.25
C LEU A 171 8.15 5.53 -12.11
N ALA A 172 9.12 4.85 -11.50
CA ALA A 172 10.08 4.03 -12.22
C ALA A 172 9.40 2.91 -13.04
N LEU A 173 8.36 2.26 -12.47
CA LEU A 173 7.54 1.28 -13.18
C LEU A 173 6.81 1.91 -14.38
N ALA A 174 6.28 3.12 -14.20
CA ALA A 174 5.64 3.86 -15.26
C ALA A 174 6.63 4.18 -16.41
N ASP A 175 7.83 4.60 -16.09
CA ASP A 175 8.88 4.93 -17.08
C ASP A 175 9.42 3.67 -17.78
N ALA A 176 9.58 2.57 -17.06
CA ALA A 176 10.06 1.29 -17.61
C ALA A 176 9.06 0.63 -18.58
N GLY A 177 7.79 1.04 -18.58
CA GLY A 177 6.78 0.53 -19.50
C GLY A 177 6.40 -0.94 -19.28
N VAL A 178 6.66 -1.50 -18.11
CA VAL A 178 6.31 -2.89 -17.74
C VAL A 178 4.79 -3.03 -17.74
N ARG A 179 4.27 -4.12 -18.33
CA ARG A 179 2.83 -4.38 -18.52
C ARG A 179 2.47 -5.82 -18.21
N GLY A 180 1.16 -6.05 -17.97
CA GLY A 180 0.56 -7.37 -17.87
C GLY A 180 1.15 -8.22 -16.75
N ARG A 181 1.52 -7.61 -15.61
CA ARG A 181 2.16 -8.29 -14.48
C ARG A 181 1.57 -7.90 -13.16
N VAL A 182 1.54 -8.87 -12.25
CA VAL A 182 1.42 -8.61 -10.81
C VAL A 182 2.83 -8.54 -10.24
N LEU A 183 3.14 -7.46 -9.53
CA LEU A 183 4.45 -7.22 -8.92
C LEU A 183 4.28 -6.84 -7.45
N HIS A 184 5.33 -7.00 -6.67
CA HIS A 184 5.39 -6.54 -5.30
C HIS A 184 6.36 -5.37 -5.17
N ALA A 185 5.93 -4.27 -4.54
CA ALA A 185 6.74 -3.11 -4.22
C ALA A 185 6.61 -2.77 -2.73
N ALA A 186 7.56 -3.25 -1.95
CA ALA A 186 7.71 -2.96 -0.53
C ALA A 186 9.18 -2.73 -0.21
N ASN A 187 9.50 -2.00 0.85
CA ASN A 187 10.88 -1.93 1.30
C ASN A 187 11.38 -3.33 1.71
N GLU A 188 12.62 -3.64 1.37
CA GLU A 188 13.22 -4.94 1.65
C GLU A 188 13.34 -5.22 3.14
N GLY A 189 13.34 -6.50 3.49
CA GLY A 189 13.42 -6.99 4.85
C GLY A 189 12.06 -7.28 5.46
N VAL A 190 12.10 -7.96 6.58
CA VAL A 190 10.93 -8.48 7.30
C VAL A 190 11.03 -8.09 8.76
N VAL A 191 9.92 -7.67 9.37
CA VAL A 191 9.87 -7.28 10.77
C VAL A 191 8.47 -7.47 11.35
N SER A 192 8.38 -7.78 12.66
CA SER A 192 7.11 -7.76 13.38
C SER A 192 6.65 -6.32 13.68
N ARG A 193 5.36 -6.13 13.96
CA ARG A 193 4.85 -4.82 14.43
C ARG A 193 5.59 -4.35 15.68
N PHE A 194 5.87 -5.26 16.61
CA PHE A 194 6.67 -4.95 17.79
C PHE A 194 8.08 -4.49 17.42
N GLY A 195 8.77 -5.23 16.55
CA GLY A 195 10.10 -4.86 16.06
C GLY A 195 10.11 -3.51 15.35
N GLN A 196 9.11 -3.23 14.51
CA GLN A 196 8.95 -1.92 13.85
C GLN A 196 8.74 -0.80 14.88
N ALA A 197 7.89 -1.00 15.89
CA ALA A 197 7.64 -0.01 16.95
C ALA A 197 8.90 0.31 17.75
N ARG A 198 9.67 -0.71 18.14
CA ARG A 198 10.97 -0.49 18.80
C ARG A 198 11.91 0.33 17.96
N ALA A 199 11.99 0.02 16.68
CA ALA A 199 12.80 0.77 15.74
C ALA A 199 12.39 2.24 15.63
N VAL A 200 11.09 2.55 15.67
CA VAL A 200 10.60 3.95 15.72
C VAL A 200 11.05 4.66 17.00
N PHE A 201 10.95 3.99 18.14
CA PHE A 201 11.41 4.55 19.42
C PHE A 201 12.91 4.86 19.41
N GLU A 202 13.73 3.92 18.92
CA GLU A 202 15.18 4.11 18.75
C GLU A 202 15.50 5.32 17.86
N GLU A 203 14.87 5.43 16.67
CA GLU A 203 15.07 6.56 15.75
C GLU A 203 14.62 7.90 16.35
N CYS A 204 13.64 7.89 17.23
CA CYS A 204 13.17 9.07 17.96
C CYS A 204 14.00 9.40 19.20
N GLY A 205 15.06 8.64 19.53
CA GLY A 205 15.86 8.81 20.75
C GLY A 205 15.11 8.46 22.03
N ALA A 206 14.02 7.68 21.95
CA ALA A 206 13.25 7.19 23.08
C ALA A 206 13.70 5.79 23.49
N ASP A 207 13.47 5.41 24.74
CA ASP A 207 13.80 4.07 25.25
C ASP A 207 12.93 3.00 24.56
N PRO A 208 13.51 2.11 23.72
CA PRO A 208 12.78 1.05 23.05
C PRO A 208 12.25 -0.04 23.99
N GLN A 209 12.72 -0.10 25.23
CA GLN A 209 12.20 -1.03 26.25
C GLN A 209 10.81 -0.63 26.77
N ARG A 210 10.37 0.56 26.49
CA ARG A 210 8.99 1.00 26.74
C ARG A 210 7.98 0.28 25.86
N VAL A 211 8.40 -0.26 24.71
CA VAL A 211 7.58 -1.09 23.83
C VAL A 211 7.60 -2.52 24.34
N ARG A 212 6.43 -3.10 24.59
CA ARG A 212 6.30 -4.46 25.12
C ARG A 212 5.61 -5.36 24.08
N PRO A 213 6.12 -6.58 23.86
CA PRO A 213 5.49 -7.52 22.96
C PRO A 213 4.20 -8.10 23.60
N VAL A 214 3.16 -8.23 22.81
CA VAL A 214 1.89 -8.88 23.20
C VAL A 214 1.37 -9.72 22.03
N SER A 215 0.47 -10.66 22.33
CA SER A 215 -0.23 -11.39 21.28
C SER A 215 -1.43 -10.60 20.73
N SER A 216 -1.71 -10.73 19.44
CA SER A 216 -2.89 -10.16 18.77
C SER A 216 -4.22 -10.63 19.42
N ALA A 217 -4.23 -11.80 20.06
CA ALA A 217 -5.37 -12.29 20.83
C ALA A 217 -5.82 -11.34 21.95
N GLN A 218 -4.92 -10.47 22.45
CA GLN A 218 -5.25 -9.45 23.46
C GLN A 218 -5.91 -8.20 22.87
N PHE A 219 -5.87 -8.04 21.54
CA PHE A 219 -6.42 -6.89 20.83
C PHE A 219 -7.31 -7.33 19.66
N PRO A 220 -8.47 -7.96 19.96
CA PRO A 220 -9.38 -8.42 18.91
C PRO A 220 -9.81 -7.26 18.02
N ARG A 221 -9.83 -7.49 16.72
CA ARG A 221 -10.25 -6.53 15.71
C ARG A 221 -11.43 -7.08 14.91
N PRO A 222 -12.32 -6.21 14.35
CA PRO A 222 -13.41 -6.66 13.48
C PRO A 222 -12.92 -7.46 12.28
N ALA A 223 -11.89 -6.98 11.59
CA ALA A 223 -11.30 -7.69 10.46
C ALA A 223 -10.09 -8.54 10.88
N PRO A 224 -9.92 -9.76 10.34
CA PRO A 224 -8.74 -10.58 10.56
C PRO A 224 -7.44 -9.90 10.11
N ARG A 225 -6.34 -10.26 10.75
CA ARG A 225 -4.99 -9.85 10.37
C ARG A 225 -4.13 -11.09 10.17
N SER A 226 -3.42 -11.14 9.04
CA SER A 226 -2.45 -12.18 8.75
C SER A 226 -1.32 -12.16 9.77
N SER A 227 -0.86 -13.33 10.20
CA SER A 227 0.32 -13.48 11.05
C SER A 227 1.61 -13.17 10.27
N TYR A 228 1.59 -13.38 8.94
CA TYR A 228 2.73 -13.14 8.07
C TYR A 228 2.27 -12.62 6.71
N SER A 229 2.76 -11.46 6.28
CA SER A 229 2.40 -10.86 5.00
C SER A 229 3.58 -10.19 4.28
N ALA A 230 4.82 -10.59 4.61
CA ALA A 230 5.99 -10.02 3.95
C ALA A 230 6.00 -10.31 2.45
N LEU A 231 6.44 -9.35 1.65
CA LEU A 231 6.44 -9.38 0.20
C LEU A 231 7.87 -9.52 -0.36
N SER A 232 8.06 -10.40 -1.35
CA SER A 232 9.32 -10.57 -2.06
C SER A 232 9.49 -9.52 -3.16
N SER A 233 10.67 -8.89 -3.24
CA SER A 233 11.07 -7.98 -4.31
C SER A 233 11.65 -8.68 -5.56
N ARG A 234 11.74 -10.01 -5.54
CA ARG A 234 12.42 -10.78 -6.59
C ARG A 234 11.85 -10.54 -7.98
N GLN A 235 10.52 -10.60 -8.14
CA GLN A 235 9.88 -10.39 -9.45
C GLN A 235 9.99 -8.94 -9.91
N TRP A 236 10.08 -7.98 -8.98
CA TRP A 236 10.39 -6.58 -9.26
C TRP A 236 11.76 -6.43 -9.89
N ALA A 237 12.79 -7.03 -9.30
CA ALA A 237 14.15 -7.05 -9.81
C ALA A 237 14.25 -7.76 -11.18
N LEU A 238 13.57 -8.91 -11.36
CA LEU A 238 13.50 -9.63 -12.63
C LEU A 238 12.78 -8.85 -13.74
N ALA A 239 11.96 -7.88 -13.40
CA ALA A 239 11.37 -6.95 -14.35
C ALA A 239 12.31 -5.79 -14.74
N GLY A 240 13.56 -5.79 -14.25
CA GLY A 240 14.57 -4.75 -14.53
C GLY A 240 14.42 -3.50 -13.66
N LEU A 241 13.64 -3.57 -12.60
CA LEU A 241 13.38 -2.46 -11.67
C LEU A 241 14.28 -2.58 -10.44
N THR A 242 14.78 -1.47 -9.92
CA THR A 242 15.58 -1.46 -8.69
C THR A 242 14.69 -1.78 -7.49
N PRO A 243 15.00 -2.81 -6.68
CA PRO A 243 14.29 -3.08 -5.43
C PRO A 243 14.34 -1.86 -4.49
N LEU A 244 13.28 -1.69 -3.69
CA LEU A 244 13.27 -0.64 -2.69
C LEU A 244 14.31 -0.98 -1.61
N ARG A 245 14.94 0.04 -1.03
CA ARG A 245 15.94 -0.14 0.03
C ARG A 245 15.37 -0.89 1.24
N HIS A 246 16.27 -1.34 2.13
CA HIS A 246 15.88 -2.04 3.36
C HIS A 246 15.00 -1.15 4.26
N TRP A 247 13.95 -1.72 4.85
CA TRP A 247 12.95 -1.00 5.64
C TRP A 247 13.53 -0.15 6.77
N ARG A 248 14.62 -0.61 7.39
CA ARG A 248 15.27 0.11 8.50
C ARG A 248 15.88 1.44 8.03
N SER A 249 16.53 1.45 6.85
CA SER A 249 17.06 2.66 6.24
C SER A 249 15.94 3.60 5.77
N ALA A 250 14.85 3.03 5.25
CA ALA A 250 13.66 3.79 4.86
C ALA A 250 13.02 4.47 6.09
N LEU A 251 12.90 3.76 7.22
CA LEU A 251 12.38 4.29 8.47
C LEU A 251 13.23 5.46 9.00
N ALA A 252 14.56 5.30 9.05
CA ALA A 252 15.47 6.36 9.48
C ALA A 252 15.31 7.62 8.62
N THR A 253 15.23 7.47 7.29
CA THR A 253 14.99 8.60 6.38
C THR A 253 13.64 9.26 6.62
N ALA A 254 12.57 8.47 6.78
CA ALA A 254 11.22 8.98 7.01
C ALA A 254 11.11 9.79 8.30
N LEU A 255 11.80 9.36 9.36
CA LEU A 255 11.76 10.03 10.67
C LEU A 255 12.70 11.25 10.75
N ALA A 256 13.78 11.29 9.94
CA ALA A 256 14.66 12.44 9.82
C ALA A 256 14.03 13.59 9.02
N ALA A 257 13.04 13.29 8.15
CA ALA A 257 12.36 14.34 7.38
C ALA A 257 11.58 15.28 8.29
N PRO A 258 11.65 16.63 8.07
CA PRO A 258 10.88 17.58 8.85
C PRO A 258 9.38 17.33 8.69
N ALA A 259 8.62 17.42 9.79
CA ALA A 259 7.19 17.07 9.86
C ALA A 259 6.28 17.84 8.87
N ASN A 260 6.79 18.83 8.15
CA ASN A 260 6.03 19.74 7.28
C ASN A 260 6.36 19.64 5.79
N SER A 261 7.06 18.61 5.30
CA SER A 261 7.48 18.53 3.89
C SER A 261 6.41 18.05 2.90
N THR A 262 5.14 17.93 3.28
CA THR A 262 4.02 17.57 2.39
C THR A 262 3.21 18.76 1.89
N SER A 263 3.84 19.91 1.60
CA SER A 263 3.20 20.92 0.75
C SER A 263 3.47 20.56 -0.72
N ILE A 264 2.60 19.81 -1.33
CA ILE A 264 2.50 19.76 -2.80
C ILE A 264 2.15 21.17 -3.24
N ASP A 265 3.10 21.84 -3.90
CA ASP A 265 2.91 23.18 -4.47
C ASP A 265 1.73 23.09 -5.49
N ARG A 266 0.58 23.62 -5.08
CA ARG A 266 -0.67 23.63 -5.86
C ARG A 266 -0.60 24.72 -6.93
N ARG A 267 0.32 24.66 -7.86
CA ARG A 267 0.24 25.48 -9.07
C ARG A 267 -0.55 24.75 -10.12
N LEU A 268 -1.83 25.05 -10.19
CA LEU A 268 -2.64 24.78 -11.39
C LEU A 268 -2.03 25.59 -12.55
N PRO A 269 -1.79 25.01 -13.73
CA PRO A 269 -1.49 25.80 -14.90
C PRO A 269 -2.71 26.67 -15.20
N SER A 270 -2.47 27.98 -15.30
CA SER A 270 -3.49 28.93 -15.74
C SER A 270 -3.95 28.49 -17.14
N THR A 271 -5.25 28.31 -17.29
CA THR A 271 -5.90 28.24 -18.60
C THR A 271 -5.45 29.44 -19.42
N ARG A 272 -4.72 29.20 -20.50
CA ARG A 272 -4.60 30.18 -21.58
C ARG A 272 -5.73 29.90 -22.58
N ASP A 273 -6.41 30.97 -22.89
CA ASP A 273 -7.49 31.11 -23.88
C ASP A 273 -7.21 30.44 -25.21
#